data_a94c3b952853ef8016319bb6a795fe15
#
_entry.id   a94c3b952853ef8016319bb6a795fe15
#
_cell.length_a   1.000
_cell.length_b   1.000
_cell.length_c   1.000
_cell.angle_alpha   90.00
_cell.angle_beta   90.00
_cell.angle_gamma   90.00
#
_symmetry.space_group_name_H-M   'P 1'
#
loop_
_entity.id
_entity.type
_entity.pdbx_description
1 polymer ?
#
loop_
_entity_poly.entity_id
_entity_poly.type
_entity_poly.pdbx_seq_one_letter_code
_entity_poly.pdbx_strand_id
1 'polypeptide(L)'
;FLPMVNKTLHERPDMKWYVFMEADSFILWSTLQQYLATLDPTKAIYAGKQMLIANDMFAHGGSAFIVSRPALRIVVDYYSAHKAEIEKFTDGHWAGDCVLGKTFTDAGVPFTNAWPAFQVDYPGLVQYTRADARPNNQKLRLWCGTPVSYHHMSAAMVEEMWDFEQDWIDRNDPVSNLRSQYRKCSLTESQRSQRRYGTKTFSPPL
;
A
#
# COMPACT_ATOMS: atom_id res chain seq x y z
N PHE A 1 1.82 14.91 -7.56
CA PHE A 1 2.54 13.61 -7.57
C PHE A 1 3.60 13.51 -8.68
N LEU A 2 3.29 13.83 -9.95
CA LEU A 2 4.26 13.64 -11.06
C LEU A 2 5.59 14.39 -10.88
N PRO A 3 5.64 15.68 -10.47
CA PRO A 3 6.91 16.34 -10.19
C PRO A 3 7.70 15.66 -9.06
N MET A 4 7.01 15.15 -8.04
CA MET A 4 7.63 14.42 -6.93
C MET A 4 8.24 13.10 -7.42
N VAL A 5 7.50 12.33 -8.22
CA VAL A 5 7.96 11.06 -8.81
C VAL A 5 9.19 11.26 -9.69
N ASN A 6 9.16 12.30 -10.54
CA ASN A 6 10.29 12.69 -11.38
C ASN A 6 11.53 13.06 -10.55
N LYS A 7 11.36 13.93 -9.54
CA LYS A 7 12.45 14.33 -8.64
C LYS A 7 13.03 13.12 -7.90
N THR A 8 12.17 12.23 -7.39
CA THR A 8 12.60 11.03 -6.66
C THR A 8 13.49 10.12 -7.52
N LEU A 9 13.11 9.90 -8.80
CA LEU A 9 13.95 9.10 -9.70
C LEU A 9 15.32 9.75 -9.94
N HIS A 10 15.36 11.07 -10.11
CA HIS A 10 16.63 11.78 -10.33
C HIS A 10 17.55 11.75 -9.11
N GLU A 11 17.01 11.89 -7.91
CA GLU A 11 17.78 11.88 -6.67
C GLU A 11 18.21 10.46 -6.24
N ARG A 12 17.43 9.44 -6.59
CA ARG A 12 17.64 8.05 -6.18
C ARG A 12 17.47 7.07 -7.35
N PRO A 13 18.28 7.15 -8.41
CA PRO A 13 18.07 6.40 -9.66
C PRO A 13 18.27 4.89 -9.54
N ASP A 14 18.96 4.43 -8.47
CA ASP A 14 19.42 3.04 -8.34
C ASP A 14 18.55 2.20 -7.37
N MET A 15 17.53 2.79 -6.76
CA MET A 15 16.65 2.03 -5.88
C MET A 15 15.82 1.02 -6.68
N LYS A 16 15.61 -0.18 -6.10
CA LYS A 16 14.75 -1.21 -6.72
C LYS A 16 13.28 -0.85 -6.62
N TRP A 17 12.90 -0.23 -5.48
CA TRP A 17 11.53 0.12 -5.12
C TRP A 17 11.45 1.54 -4.61
N TYR A 18 10.35 2.18 -4.92
CA TYR A 18 9.95 3.48 -4.42
C TYR A 18 8.61 3.34 -3.75
N VAL A 19 8.48 3.90 -2.57
CA VAL A 19 7.26 3.90 -1.78
C VAL A 19 6.84 5.34 -1.57
N PHE A 20 5.62 5.66 -1.93
CA PHE A 20 5.04 6.99 -1.78
C PHE A 20 3.89 6.91 -0.78
N MET A 21 3.84 7.85 0.14
CA MET A 21 2.83 7.93 1.20
C MET A 21 2.51 9.39 1.53
N GLU A 22 1.37 9.61 2.15
CA GLU A 22 0.97 10.91 2.68
C GLU A 22 1.36 11.04 4.17
N ALA A 23 1.25 12.26 4.71
CA ALA A 23 1.73 12.56 6.06
C ALA A 23 0.92 11.87 7.18
N ASP A 24 -0.33 11.52 6.91
CA ASP A 24 -1.23 10.80 7.81
C ASP A 24 -1.34 9.30 7.47
N SER A 25 -0.35 8.76 6.80
CA SER A 25 -0.21 7.33 6.54
C SER A 25 0.84 6.72 7.47
N PHE A 26 0.68 5.43 7.79
CA PHE A 26 1.69 4.64 8.49
C PHE A 26 2.04 3.40 7.67
N ILE A 27 3.33 3.12 7.52
CA ILE A 27 3.82 1.92 6.85
C ILE A 27 4.47 1.01 7.88
N LEU A 28 3.97 -0.21 7.98
CA LEU A 28 4.60 -1.29 8.71
C LEU A 28 5.81 -1.79 7.91
N TRP A 29 7.00 -1.36 8.32
CA TRP A 29 8.23 -1.58 7.57
C TRP A 29 8.57 -3.07 7.39
N SER A 30 8.39 -3.85 8.44
CA SER A 30 8.63 -5.29 8.42
C SER A 30 7.74 -6.02 7.41
N THR A 31 6.45 -5.65 7.34
CA THR A 31 5.50 -6.25 6.41
C THR A 31 5.67 -5.74 4.99
N LEU A 32 6.06 -4.47 4.81
CA LEU A 32 6.41 -3.92 3.51
C LEU A 32 7.57 -4.69 2.88
N GLN A 33 8.67 -4.89 3.61
CA GLN A 33 9.83 -5.63 3.10
C GLN A 33 9.46 -7.03 2.62
N GLN A 34 8.58 -7.70 3.35
CA GLN A 34 8.14 -9.04 2.99
C GLN A 34 7.19 -9.03 1.80
N TYR A 35 6.29 -8.04 1.72
CA TYR A 35 5.45 -7.85 0.55
C TYR A 35 6.31 -7.61 -0.70
N LEU A 36 7.31 -6.73 -0.62
CA LEU A 36 8.25 -6.47 -1.71
C LEU A 36 9.07 -7.70 -2.11
N ALA A 37 9.42 -8.57 -1.16
CA ALA A 37 10.13 -9.82 -1.43
C ALA A 37 9.29 -10.84 -2.23
N THR A 38 7.98 -10.67 -2.33
CA THR A 38 7.10 -11.49 -3.18
C THR A 38 7.04 -11.02 -4.63
N LEU A 39 7.58 -9.83 -4.92
CA LEU A 39 7.50 -9.18 -6.22
C LEU A 39 8.86 -9.20 -6.94
N ASP A 40 8.81 -9.20 -8.26
CA ASP A 40 10.02 -9.11 -9.09
C ASP A 40 10.36 -7.62 -9.37
N PRO A 41 11.44 -7.06 -8.81
CA PRO A 41 11.80 -5.66 -9.01
C PRO A 41 12.29 -5.32 -10.43
N THR A 42 12.48 -6.33 -11.29
CA THR A 42 12.87 -6.12 -12.69
C THR A 42 11.67 -5.89 -13.61
N LYS A 43 10.46 -6.15 -13.13
CA LYS A 43 9.21 -5.90 -13.85
C LYS A 43 8.70 -4.49 -13.60
N ALA A 44 7.99 -3.92 -14.57
CA ALA A 44 7.30 -2.65 -14.37
C ALA A 44 6.06 -2.88 -13.50
N ILE A 45 6.15 -2.47 -12.23
CA ILE A 45 5.10 -2.66 -11.22
C ILE A 45 4.71 -1.29 -10.65
N TYR A 46 3.42 -0.99 -10.71
CA TYR A 46 2.73 0.08 -10.01
C TYR A 46 1.58 -0.53 -9.23
N ALA A 47 1.65 -0.53 -7.89
CA ALA A 47 0.70 -1.25 -7.05
C ALA A 47 0.34 -0.48 -5.78
N GLY A 48 -0.92 -0.62 -5.36
CA GLY A 48 -1.47 -0.01 -4.16
C GLY A 48 -2.94 -0.36 -3.98
N LYS A 49 -3.65 0.37 -3.13
CA LYS A 49 -5.10 0.20 -2.99
C LYS A 49 -5.82 0.82 -4.19
N GLN A 50 -6.62 0.03 -4.87
CA GLN A 50 -7.39 0.47 -6.03
C GLN A 50 -8.42 1.54 -5.68
N MET A 51 -8.40 2.62 -6.46
CA MET A 51 -9.47 3.61 -6.58
C MET A 51 -9.87 3.77 -8.04
N LEU A 52 -11.05 4.35 -8.26
CA LEU A 52 -11.60 4.62 -9.57
C LEU A 52 -12.27 6.00 -9.56
N ILE A 53 -11.88 6.88 -10.47
CA ILE A 53 -12.56 8.14 -10.75
C ILE A 53 -12.91 8.13 -12.25
N ALA A 54 -14.19 8.22 -12.58
CA ALA A 54 -14.69 7.98 -13.92
C ALA A 54 -14.20 6.62 -14.46
N ASN A 55 -13.31 6.61 -15.46
CA ASN A 55 -12.74 5.39 -16.02
C ASN A 55 -11.26 5.19 -15.65
N ASP A 56 -10.67 6.10 -14.89
CA ASP A 56 -9.26 6.05 -14.54
C ASP A 56 -9.07 5.27 -13.24
N MET A 57 -8.35 4.15 -13.35
CA MET A 57 -8.00 3.28 -12.22
C MET A 57 -6.60 3.64 -11.72
N PHE A 58 -6.46 3.82 -10.40
CA PHE A 58 -5.21 4.26 -9.81
C PHE A 58 -5.02 3.73 -8.39
N ALA A 59 -3.78 3.86 -7.86
CA ALA A 59 -3.48 3.62 -6.47
C ALA A 59 -3.87 4.85 -5.64
N HIS A 60 -4.66 4.65 -4.59
CA HIS A 60 -5.01 5.67 -3.62
C HIS A 60 -3.75 6.22 -2.92
N GLY A 61 -3.51 7.53 -3.00
CA GLY A 61 -2.32 8.19 -2.47
C GLY A 61 -2.14 7.98 -0.97
N GLY A 62 -3.20 8.24 -0.20
CA GLY A 62 -3.18 8.12 1.25
C GLY A 62 -2.98 6.70 1.78
N SER A 63 -3.35 5.67 1.02
CA SER A 63 -3.06 4.28 1.40
C SER A 63 -1.61 3.88 1.20
N ALA A 64 -0.77 4.78 0.73
CA ALA A 64 0.53 4.52 0.15
C ALA A 64 0.45 3.66 -1.13
N PHE A 65 1.50 3.73 -1.93
CA PHE A 65 1.67 2.87 -3.10
C PHE A 65 3.15 2.61 -3.38
N ILE A 66 3.40 1.55 -4.11
CA ILE A 66 4.75 1.13 -4.49
C ILE A 66 4.93 1.19 -5.99
N VAL A 67 6.14 1.57 -6.40
CA VAL A 67 6.56 1.62 -7.79
C VAL A 67 7.92 0.95 -7.93
N SER A 68 8.08 0.03 -8.87
CA SER A 68 9.37 -0.51 -9.22
C SER A 68 10.19 0.50 -10.04
N ARG A 69 11.52 0.38 -10.01
CA ARG A 69 12.40 1.24 -10.84
C ARG A 69 12.04 1.22 -12.32
N PRO A 70 11.79 0.08 -12.98
CA PRO A 70 11.36 0.08 -14.38
C PRO A 70 10.09 0.88 -14.62
N ALA A 71 9.07 0.71 -13.77
CA ALA A 71 7.82 1.46 -13.90
C ALA A 71 8.03 2.96 -13.69
N LEU A 72 8.85 3.34 -12.70
CA LEU A 72 9.15 4.74 -12.42
C LEU A 72 9.86 5.41 -13.61
N ARG A 73 10.82 4.73 -14.23
CA ARG A 73 11.51 5.23 -15.44
C ARG A 73 10.52 5.43 -16.59
N ILE A 74 9.69 4.44 -16.88
CA ILE A 74 8.70 4.51 -17.96
C ILE A 74 7.78 5.71 -17.78
N VAL A 75 7.22 5.93 -16.57
CA VAL A 75 6.29 7.04 -16.33
C VAL A 75 6.98 8.40 -16.36
N VAL A 76 8.23 8.49 -15.91
CA VAL A 76 9.01 9.75 -15.95
C VAL A 76 9.38 10.13 -17.38
N ASP A 77 9.80 9.16 -18.19
CA ASP A 77 10.10 9.38 -19.61
C ASP A 77 8.83 9.80 -20.37
N TYR A 78 7.71 9.12 -20.12
CA TYR A 78 6.41 9.46 -20.69
C TYR A 78 5.95 10.87 -20.29
N TYR A 79 6.03 11.20 -18.98
CA TYR A 79 5.70 12.53 -18.49
C TYR A 79 6.55 13.61 -19.16
N SER A 80 7.85 13.37 -19.30
CA SER A 80 8.77 14.32 -19.94
C SER A 80 8.41 14.58 -21.40
N ALA A 81 7.99 13.54 -22.13
CA ALA A 81 7.60 13.63 -23.54
C ALA A 81 6.22 14.29 -23.75
N HIS A 82 5.29 14.15 -22.79
CA HIS A 82 3.90 14.61 -22.89
C HIS A 82 3.55 15.69 -21.84
N LYS A 83 4.55 16.42 -21.37
CA LYS A 83 4.42 17.31 -20.22
C LYS A 83 3.27 18.31 -20.36
N ALA A 84 3.18 19.02 -21.48
CA ALA A 84 2.17 20.05 -21.68
C ALA A 84 0.74 19.49 -21.67
N GLU A 85 0.53 18.30 -22.24
CA GLU A 85 -0.78 17.63 -22.25
C GLU A 85 -1.19 17.18 -20.86
N ILE A 86 -0.26 16.56 -20.12
CA ILE A 86 -0.50 16.07 -18.76
C ILE A 86 -0.72 17.23 -17.78
N GLU A 87 0.05 18.32 -17.89
CA GLU A 87 -0.16 19.52 -17.07
C GLU A 87 -1.52 20.14 -17.34
N LYS A 88 -1.95 20.25 -18.60
CA LYS A 88 -3.29 20.72 -18.95
C LYS A 88 -4.40 19.83 -18.38
N PHE A 89 -4.22 18.52 -18.38
CA PHE A 89 -5.16 17.59 -17.73
C PHE A 89 -5.18 17.80 -16.22
N THR A 90 -4.00 17.99 -15.61
CA THR A 90 -3.83 18.21 -14.16
C THR A 90 -4.54 19.49 -13.70
N ASP A 91 -4.50 20.58 -14.46
CA ASP A 91 -5.16 21.83 -14.12
C ASP A 91 -6.69 21.70 -13.93
N GLY A 92 -7.30 20.75 -14.64
CA GLY A 92 -8.72 20.45 -14.54
C GLY A 92 -9.09 19.32 -13.58
N HIS A 93 -8.09 18.68 -12.92
CA HIS A 93 -8.33 17.46 -12.12
C HIS A 93 -7.94 17.65 -10.65
N TRP A 94 -8.90 17.44 -9.75
CA TRP A 94 -8.73 17.65 -8.30
C TRP A 94 -7.89 16.57 -7.60
N ALA A 95 -7.79 15.35 -8.15
CA ALA A 95 -7.11 14.20 -7.55
C ALA A 95 -5.76 13.93 -8.24
N GLY A 96 -4.68 14.31 -7.60
CA GLY A 96 -3.32 14.17 -8.15
C GLY A 96 -2.83 12.73 -8.26
N ASP A 97 -3.32 11.82 -7.43
CA ASP A 97 -3.05 10.39 -7.50
C ASP A 97 -3.78 9.74 -8.70
N CYS A 98 -4.98 10.21 -9.03
CA CYS A 98 -5.68 9.81 -10.26
C CYS A 98 -4.91 10.25 -11.51
N VAL A 99 -4.42 11.49 -11.55
CA VAL A 99 -3.56 11.99 -12.64
C VAL A 99 -2.31 11.12 -12.81
N LEU A 100 -1.66 10.76 -11.69
CA LEU A 100 -0.51 9.86 -11.70
C LEU A 100 -0.88 8.49 -12.27
N GLY A 101 -1.96 7.88 -11.77
CA GLY A 101 -2.41 6.56 -12.22
C GLY A 101 -2.78 6.52 -13.69
N LYS A 102 -3.48 7.56 -14.17
CA LYS A 102 -3.76 7.74 -15.60
C LYS A 102 -2.45 7.81 -16.40
N THR A 103 -1.48 8.58 -15.93
CA THR A 103 -0.17 8.70 -16.60
C THR A 103 0.56 7.36 -16.67
N PHE A 104 0.50 6.54 -15.62
CA PHE A 104 1.03 5.16 -15.66
C PHE A 104 0.32 4.31 -16.71
N THR A 105 -1.01 4.38 -16.78
CA THR A 105 -1.80 3.63 -17.76
C THR A 105 -1.46 4.05 -19.18
N ASP A 106 -1.42 5.36 -19.46
CA ASP A 106 -1.08 5.92 -20.77
C ASP A 106 0.35 5.58 -21.20
N ALA A 107 1.26 5.46 -20.22
CA ALA A 107 2.65 5.02 -20.43
C ALA A 107 2.79 3.48 -20.60
N GLY A 108 1.69 2.73 -20.54
CA GLY A 108 1.69 1.27 -20.72
C GLY A 108 2.08 0.48 -19.47
N VAL A 109 2.06 1.08 -18.28
CA VAL A 109 2.28 0.41 -17.01
C VAL A 109 0.93 0.11 -16.33
N PRO A 110 0.48 -1.16 -16.32
CA PRO A 110 -0.81 -1.49 -15.74
C PRO A 110 -0.80 -1.36 -14.22
N PHE A 111 -1.94 -0.94 -13.66
CA PHE A 111 -2.15 -0.90 -12.23
C PHE A 111 -2.35 -2.31 -11.65
N THR A 112 -1.76 -2.56 -10.48
CA THR A 112 -1.94 -3.79 -9.71
C THR A 112 -2.63 -3.49 -8.38
N ASN A 113 -3.82 -4.04 -8.17
CA ASN A 113 -4.51 -3.88 -6.89
C ASN A 113 -3.84 -4.72 -5.80
N ALA A 114 -3.29 -4.05 -4.80
CA ALA A 114 -2.59 -4.63 -3.66
C ALA A 114 -3.45 -4.71 -2.39
N TRP A 115 -4.77 -4.51 -2.49
CA TRP A 115 -5.66 -4.76 -1.36
C TRP A 115 -5.73 -6.27 -1.03
N PRO A 116 -5.72 -6.70 0.25
CA PRO A 116 -5.88 -5.91 1.48
C PRO A 116 -4.56 -5.46 2.14
N ALA A 117 -3.42 -5.59 1.50
CA ALA A 117 -2.15 -5.17 2.10
C ALA A 117 -2.11 -3.64 2.34
N PHE A 118 -2.65 -2.86 1.42
CA PHE A 118 -2.74 -1.39 1.55
C PHE A 118 -4.16 -1.00 1.98
N GLN A 119 -4.30 -0.34 3.14
CA GLN A 119 -5.57 0.01 3.76
C GLN A 119 -5.87 1.51 3.60
N VAL A 120 -7.15 1.85 3.35
CA VAL A 120 -7.59 3.25 3.20
C VAL A 120 -7.93 3.94 4.52
N ASP A 121 -8.04 3.17 5.59
CA ASP A 121 -8.46 3.63 6.91
C ASP A 121 -7.44 3.27 7.98
N TYR A 122 -7.58 3.85 9.17
CA TYR A 122 -6.81 3.47 10.36
C TYR A 122 -7.30 2.12 10.91
N PRO A 123 -6.48 1.43 11.72
CA PRO A 123 -6.78 0.06 12.20
C PRO A 123 -8.16 -0.10 12.86
N GLY A 124 -8.67 0.93 13.56
CA GLY A 124 -9.95 0.89 14.25
C GLY A 124 -11.18 0.86 13.34
N LEU A 125 -11.07 1.38 12.10
CA LEU A 125 -12.16 1.36 11.11
C LEU A 125 -12.14 0.12 10.22
N VAL A 126 -11.02 -0.57 10.11
CA VAL A 126 -10.92 -1.76 9.27
C VAL A 126 -11.77 -2.89 9.85
N GLN A 127 -12.79 -3.31 9.12
CA GLN A 127 -13.69 -4.40 9.54
C GLN A 127 -13.05 -5.77 9.30
N TYR A 128 -12.12 -6.14 10.16
CA TYR A 128 -11.36 -7.40 10.01
C TYR A 128 -12.21 -8.67 10.04
N THR A 129 -13.41 -8.62 10.63
CA THR A 129 -14.33 -9.76 10.74
C THR A 129 -15.23 -9.92 9.55
N ARG A 130 -15.39 -8.88 8.75
CA ARG A 130 -16.24 -8.91 7.55
C ARG A 130 -15.58 -9.73 6.46
N ALA A 131 -16.35 -10.63 5.86
CA ALA A 131 -15.94 -11.32 4.64
C ALA A 131 -16.42 -10.49 3.44
N ASP A 132 -15.50 -9.90 2.71
CA ASP A 132 -15.83 -9.23 1.46
C ASP A 132 -15.85 -10.23 0.31
N ALA A 133 -16.89 -10.14 -0.53
CA ALA A 133 -17.00 -10.95 -1.73
C ALA A 133 -16.03 -10.42 -2.80
N ARG A 134 -15.13 -11.28 -3.28
CA ARG A 134 -14.37 -11.01 -4.50
C ARG A 134 -15.20 -11.35 -5.74
N PRO A 135 -14.86 -10.82 -6.93
CA PRO A 135 -15.57 -11.09 -8.18
C PRO A 135 -15.76 -12.59 -8.50
N ASN A 136 -14.90 -13.45 -7.97
CA ASN A 136 -14.92 -14.90 -8.15
C ASN A 136 -15.54 -15.68 -6.96
N ASN A 137 -16.39 -15.04 -6.16
CA ASN A 137 -17.04 -15.62 -4.98
C ASN A 137 -16.09 -16.10 -3.86
N GLN A 138 -14.81 -15.79 -3.90
CA GLN A 138 -13.90 -16.05 -2.79
C GLN A 138 -14.14 -15.05 -1.67
N LYS A 139 -14.54 -15.51 -0.50
CA LYS A 139 -14.66 -14.68 0.71
C LYS A 139 -13.28 -14.44 1.29
N LEU A 140 -12.75 -13.23 1.14
CA LEU A 140 -11.53 -12.80 1.82
C LEU A 140 -11.89 -12.28 3.22
N ARG A 141 -11.27 -12.85 4.24
CA ARG A 141 -11.34 -12.28 5.59
C ARG A 141 -10.12 -11.36 5.76
N LEU A 142 -10.36 -10.06 6.00
CA LEU A 142 -9.29 -9.05 6.08
C LEU A 142 -8.25 -9.38 7.14
N TRP A 143 -8.65 -9.98 8.23
CA TRP A 143 -7.72 -10.36 9.29
C TRP A 143 -6.72 -11.48 8.90
N CYS A 144 -6.92 -12.14 7.77
CA CYS A 144 -5.97 -13.05 7.16
C CYS A 144 -4.93 -12.33 6.30
N GLY A 145 -5.17 -11.06 5.94
CA GLY A 145 -4.23 -10.22 5.23
C GLY A 145 -3.31 -9.49 6.18
N THR A 146 -2.01 -9.54 5.92
CA THR A 146 -1.05 -8.73 6.69
C THR A 146 -1.05 -7.33 6.10
N PRO A 147 -1.42 -6.29 6.85
CA PRO A 147 -1.40 -4.92 6.34
C PRO A 147 0.03 -4.45 6.15
N VAL A 148 0.25 -3.70 5.09
CA VAL A 148 1.50 -2.98 4.80
C VAL A 148 1.36 -1.52 5.22
N SER A 149 0.17 -0.94 5.02
CA SER A 149 -0.08 0.45 5.34
C SER A 149 -1.47 0.68 5.92
N TYR A 150 -1.58 1.80 6.65
CA TYR A 150 -2.82 2.39 7.12
C TYR A 150 -2.85 3.87 6.76
N HIS A 151 -4.05 4.46 6.68
CA HIS A 151 -4.30 5.86 6.37
C HIS A 151 -5.20 6.50 7.45
N HIS A 152 -5.38 7.82 7.39
CA HIS A 152 -6.10 8.60 8.40
C HIS A 152 -5.56 8.43 9.81
N MET A 153 -4.24 8.28 9.93
CA MET A 153 -3.53 8.11 11.19
C MET A 153 -3.30 9.47 11.86
N SER A 154 -3.81 9.66 13.08
CA SER A 154 -3.39 10.79 13.91
C SER A 154 -1.94 10.60 14.39
N ALA A 155 -1.30 11.68 14.87
CA ALA A 155 0.06 11.60 15.43
C ALA A 155 0.15 10.57 16.56
N ALA A 156 -0.84 10.52 17.45
CA ALA A 156 -0.88 9.54 18.53
C ALA A 156 -1.00 8.08 18.01
N MET A 157 -1.80 7.87 16.96
CA MET A 157 -1.90 6.54 16.33
C MET A 157 -0.59 6.14 15.65
N VAL A 158 0.14 7.09 15.06
CA VAL A 158 1.45 6.83 14.46
C VAL A 158 2.45 6.40 15.54
N GLU A 159 2.50 7.09 16.69
CA GLU A 159 3.34 6.71 17.83
C GLU A 159 2.99 5.31 18.36
N GLU A 160 1.71 5.05 18.60
CA GLU A 160 1.25 3.75 19.10
C GLU A 160 1.58 2.61 18.11
N MET A 161 1.42 2.85 16.83
CA MET A 161 1.74 1.86 15.79
C MET A 161 3.26 1.64 15.65
N TRP A 162 4.06 2.70 15.85
CA TRP A 162 5.51 2.61 15.90
C TRP A 162 5.98 1.74 17.07
N ASP A 163 5.47 2.00 18.26
CA ASP A 163 5.80 1.22 19.46
C ASP A 163 5.40 -0.25 19.28
N PHE A 164 4.22 -0.48 18.69
CA PHE A 164 3.77 -1.83 18.36
C PHE A 164 4.73 -2.53 17.38
N GLU A 165 5.20 -1.84 16.34
CA GLU A 165 6.12 -2.44 15.35
C GLU A 165 7.49 -2.71 15.97
N GLN A 166 8.02 -1.83 16.83
CA GLN A 166 9.28 -2.09 17.54
C GLN A 166 9.15 -3.30 18.46
N ASP A 167 8.11 -3.34 19.30
CA ASP A 167 7.80 -4.50 20.14
C ASP A 167 7.66 -5.81 19.35
N TRP A 168 7.09 -5.72 18.15
CA TRP A 168 6.92 -6.87 17.26
C TRP A 168 8.27 -7.35 16.71
N ILE A 169 9.12 -6.43 16.25
CA ILE A 169 10.45 -6.73 15.71
C ILE A 169 11.32 -7.36 16.80
N ASP A 170 11.31 -6.82 18.01
CA ASP A 170 12.10 -7.32 19.14
C ASP A 170 11.72 -8.73 19.58
N ARG A 171 10.43 -9.09 19.46
CA ARG A 171 9.92 -10.41 19.88
C ARG A 171 9.97 -11.48 18.79
N ASN A 172 10.04 -11.06 17.53
CA ASN A 172 9.96 -11.96 16.40
C ASN A 172 11.11 -11.65 15.45
N ASP A 173 11.93 -12.64 15.15
CA ASP A 173 12.84 -12.52 14.02
C ASP A 173 12.00 -12.29 12.74
N PRO A 174 12.10 -11.10 12.12
CA PRO A 174 11.17 -10.70 11.05
C PRO A 174 11.26 -11.59 9.81
N VAL A 175 12.34 -12.32 9.62
CA VAL A 175 12.59 -13.09 8.38
C VAL A 175 11.99 -14.50 8.44
N SER A 176 11.88 -15.11 9.62
CA SER A 176 11.48 -16.52 9.74
C SER A 176 9.98 -16.77 9.87
N ASN A 177 9.20 -15.81 10.37
CA ASN A 177 7.84 -16.07 10.84
C ASN A 177 6.71 -15.85 9.83
N LEU A 178 6.89 -15.05 8.80
CA LEU A 178 5.76 -14.66 7.93
C LEU A 178 5.46 -15.63 6.78
N ARG A 179 6.42 -16.39 6.31
CA ARG A 179 6.11 -17.55 5.42
C ARG A 179 5.16 -18.53 6.10
N SER A 180 5.17 -18.59 7.45
CA SER A 180 4.27 -19.44 8.23
C SER A 180 2.88 -18.84 8.42
N GLN A 181 2.73 -17.50 8.42
CA GLN A 181 1.44 -16.83 8.64
C GLN A 181 0.52 -16.89 7.41
N TYR A 182 1.06 -16.72 6.21
CA TYR A 182 0.28 -16.90 4.96
C TYR A 182 -0.28 -18.33 4.81
N ARG A 183 0.40 -19.34 5.37
CA ARG A 183 -0.07 -20.72 5.34
C ARG A 183 -1.15 -21.05 6.37
N LYS A 184 -1.41 -20.19 7.37
CA LYS A 184 -2.30 -20.49 8.51
C LYS A 184 -3.65 -19.79 8.47
N CYS A 185 -4.07 -19.24 7.37
CA CYS A 185 -5.43 -18.68 7.19
C CYS A 185 -6.55 -19.72 7.19
N SER A 186 -6.21 -21.01 7.28
CA SER A 186 -7.17 -22.11 7.46
C SER A 186 -7.53 -22.40 8.94
N LEU A 187 -7.02 -21.63 9.89
CA LEU A 187 -7.27 -21.84 11.30
C LEU A 187 -8.73 -21.63 11.70
N THR A 188 -9.22 -22.46 12.63
CA THR A 188 -10.57 -22.38 13.19
C THR A 188 -10.80 -21.10 14.00
N GLU A 189 -12.05 -20.72 14.23
CA GLU A 189 -12.42 -19.49 14.96
C GLU A 189 -11.86 -19.43 16.38
N SER A 190 -11.79 -20.56 17.10
CA SER A 190 -11.21 -20.65 18.45
C SER A 190 -9.69 -20.39 18.47
N GLN A 191 -8.98 -20.80 17.44
CA GLN A 191 -7.54 -20.54 17.29
C GLN A 191 -7.23 -19.10 16.87
N ARG A 192 -8.22 -18.40 16.34
CA ARG A 192 -8.16 -17.00 15.90
C ARG A 192 -8.29 -16.02 17.07
N SER A 193 -9.13 -16.33 18.07
CA SER A 193 -9.33 -15.49 19.25
C SER A 193 -8.07 -15.40 20.14
N GLN A 194 -7.18 -16.38 20.09
CA GLN A 194 -5.92 -16.38 20.84
C GLN A 194 -4.81 -15.56 20.18
N ARG A 195 -4.98 -15.15 18.91
CA ARG A 195 -4.02 -14.32 18.16
C ARG A 195 -4.48 -12.88 17.97
N ARG A 196 -5.31 -12.35 18.84
CA ARG A 196 -5.43 -10.89 18.95
C ARG A 196 -4.06 -10.36 19.33
N TYR A 197 -3.58 -9.39 18.57
CA TYR A 197 -2.39 -8.59 18.80
C TYR A 197 -2.12 -8.54 20.29
N GLY A 198 -1.06 -9.22 20.76
CA GLY A 198 -0.78 -9.58 22.15
C GLY A 198 -1.48 -8.69 23.16
N THR A 199 -2.53 -9.16 23.79
CA THR A 199 -3.33 -8.63 24.91
C THR A 199 -3.53 -7.11 25.06
N LYS A 200 -2.92 -6.26 24.24
CA LYS A 200 -3.26 -4.83 24.16
C LYS A 200 -4.34 -4.66 23.11
N THR A 201 -5.58 -4.54 23.54
CA THR A 201 -6.69 -4.07 22.70
C THR A 201 -6.35 -2.65 22.26
N PHE A 202 -6.26 -2.43 20.96
CA PHE A 202 -6.27 -1.10 20.38
C PHE A 202 -7.64 -0.49 20.71
N SER A 203 -7.69 0.37 21.70
CA SER A 203 -8.87 1.16 22.02
C SER A 203 -8.68 2.52 21.38
N PRO A 204 -9.50 2.93 20.40
CA PRO A 204 -9.44 4.28 19.87
C PRO A 204 -9.71 5.27 21.02
N PRO A 205 -9.06 6.43 21.05
CA PRO A 205 -9.43 7.50 21.97
C PRO A 205 -10.91 7.90 21.71
N LEU A 206 -11.65 8.11 22.80
CA LEU A 206 -13.02 8.61 22.79
C LEU A 206 -13.11 10.00 22.14
#